data_5cee784212b5cd752989ef277488699d
#
_entry.id   5cee784212b5cd752989ef277488699d
#
_cell.length_a   1.000
_cell.length_b   1.000
_cell.length_c   1.000
_cell.angle_alpha   90.00
_cell.angle_beta   90.00
_cell.angle_gamma   90.00
#
_symmetry.space_group_name_H-M   'P 1'
#
loop_
_entity.id
_entity.type
_entity.pdbx_description
1 polymer ?
#
loop_
_entity_poly.entity_id
_entity_poly.type
_entity_poly.pdbx_seq_one_letter_code
_entity_poly.pdbx_strand_id
1 'polypeptide(L)'
;MLNPGDALYLPRGWIHSARALGETSVHLTIGVAPFTGMDVVRAVVDQLEGVADFRRSLPAAVDVTDQSEMVATVSKLVAELTDRLRDHVSELGEEAATRMRARFADRTRPVAVRPLASLAAAEQAATTAVRWRHGLVATVRRQDGRVHLVLSDRTISLPDVCADAVAALYAGLVADAGALPGLDAADGEVVIRRLLREAVVVPADG
;
A
#
# COMPACT_ATOMS: atom_id res chain seq x y z
N MET A 1 -28.38 -0.47 -25.39
CA MET A 1 -28.03 0.94 -25.63
C MET A 1 -27.81 1.59 -24.27
N LEU A 2 -26.78 2.40 -24.13
CA LEU A 2 -26.48 3.11 -22.86
C LEU A 2 -26.95 4.56 -23.02
N ASN A 3 -27.61 5.10 -22.00
CA ASN A 3 -28.07 6.47 -21.92
C ASN A 3 -27.21 7.28 -20.94
N PRO A 4 -27.28 8.62 -20.97
CA PRO A 4 -26.63 9.45 -19.94
C PRO A 4 -27.06 9.02 -18.54
N GLY A 5 -26.06 8.73 -17.67
CA GLY A 5 -26.26 8.23 -16.31
C GLY A 5 -26.20 6.70 -16.17
N ASP A 6 -26.20 5.95 -17.27
CA ASP A 6 -26.03 4.50 -17.20
C ASP A 6 -24.58 4.13 -16.86
N ALA A 7 -24.41 3.04 -16.11
CA ALA A 7 -23.13 2.41 -15.84
C ALA A 7 -23.08 0.99 -16.38
N LEU A 8 -21.98 0.61 -16.99
CA LEU A 8 -21.76 -0.74 -17.50
C LEU A 8 -20.57 -1.38 -16.78
N TYR A 9 -20.80 -2.52 -16.15
CA TYR A 9 -19.73 -3.36 -15.63
C TYR A 9 -19.31 -4.39 -16.67
N LEU A 10 -18.04 -4.40 -17.02
CA LEU A 10 -17.43 -5.37 -17.92
C LEU A 10 -16.46 -6.24 -17.14
N PRO A 11 -16.73 -7.55 -17.00
CA PRO A 11 -15.78 -8.48 -16.42
C PRO A 11 -14.46 -8.52 -17.19
N ARG A 12 -13.36 -8.79 -16.48
CA ARG A 12 -12.04 -8.93 -17.08
C ARG A 12 -12.05 -9.99 -18.19
N GLY A 13 -11.49 -9.64 -19.35
CA GLY A 13 -11.34 -10.54 -20.50
C GLY A 13 -12.55 -10.57 -21.45
N TRP A 14 -13.63 -9.85 -21.14
CA TRP A 14 -14.75 -9.75 -22.06
C TRP A 14 -14.41 -8.83 -23.25
N ILE A 15 -14.51 -9.41 -24.44
CA ILE A 15 -14.36 -8.65 -25.68
C ILE A 15 -15.57 -7.76 -25.84
N HIS A 16 -15.35 -6.47 -26.04
CA HIS A 16 -16.41 -5.49 -26.21
C HIS A 16 -16.02 -4.44 -27.23
N SER A 17 -17.02 -3.82 -27.81
CA SER A 17 -16.86 -2.68 -28.70
C SER A 17 -17.94 -1.64 -28.39
N ALA A 18 -17.62 -0.38 -28.56
CA ALA A 18 -18.57 0.72 -28.42
C ALA A 18 -18.69 1.47 -29.74
N ARG A 19 -19.91 1.93 -30.06
CA ARG A 19 -20.20 2.72 -31.24
C ARG A 19 -21.10 3.90 -30.86
N ALA A 20 -20.70 5.11 -31.24
CA ALA A 20 -21.53 6.29 -31.14
C ALA A 20 -22.65 6.24 -32.17
N LEU A 21 -23.83 6.68 -31.79
CA LEU A 21 -25.07 6.60 -32.61
C LEU A 21 -25.40 7.91 -33.33
N GLY A 22 -24.37 8.62 -33.83
CA GLY A 22 -24.55 9.83 -34.66
C GLY A 22 -24.39 11.16 -33.92
N GLU A 23 -24.25 11.12 -32.57
CA GLU A 23 -23.97 12.29 -31.73
C GLU A 23 -22.68 12.13 -30.94
N THR A 24 -22.18 13.23 -30.38
CA THR A 24 -21.01 13.16 -29.50
C THR A 24 -21.33 12.35 -28.25
N SER A 25 -20.57 11.28 -28.03
CA SER A 25 -20.68 10.41 -26.85
C SER A 25 -19.44 10.56 -25.98
N VAL A 26 -19.63 10.81 -24.69
CA VAL A 26 -18.56 10.87 -23.70
C VAL A 26 -18.83 9.82 -22.64
N HIS A 27 -17.80 9.04 -22.30
CA HIS A 27 -17.87 8.07 -21.22
C HIS A 27 -16.61 8.12 -20.35
N LEU A 28 -16.75 7.76 -19.09
CA LEU A 28 -15.64 7.58 -18.15
C LEU A 28 -15.38 6.08 -17.96
N THR A 29 -14.18 5.65 -18.25
CA THR A 29 -13.75 4.27 -17.98
C THR A 29 -12.98 4.21 -16.67
N ILE A 30 -13.46 3.37 -15.73
CA ILE A 30 -12.79 3.11 -14.46
C ILE A 30 -12.21 1.69 -14.51
N GLY A 31 -10.89 1.57 -14.56
CA GLY A 31 -10.21 0.28 -14.50
C GLY A 31 -9.98 -0.14 -13.05
N VAL A 32 -10.46 -1.33 -12.68
CA VAL A 32 -10.13 -1.97 -11.41
C VAL A 32 -9.04 -3.00 -11.66
N ALA A 33 -7.86 -2.79 -11.09
CA ALA A 33 -6.73 -3.70 -11.19
C ALA A 33 -6.55 -4.46 -9.85
N PRO A 34 -7.18 -5.62 -9.68
CA PRO A 34 -7.04 -6.42 -8.47
C PRO A 34 -5.62 -6.99 -8.35
N PHE A 35 -5.17 -7.23 -7.13
CA PHE A 35 -4.02 -8.08 -6.90
C PHE A 35 -4.42 -9.54 -7.15
N THR A 36 -3.57 -10.26 -7.86
CA THR A 36 -3.79 -11.66 -8.21
C THR A 36 -2.86 -12.58 -7.42
N GLY A 37 -3.16 -13.88 -7.36
CA GLY A 37 -2.23 -14.87 -6.83
C GLY A 37 -0.87 -14.86 -7.55
N MET A 38 -0.86 -14.52 -8.85
CA MET A 38 0.38 -14.37 -9.61
C MET A 38 1.22 -13.17 -9.13
N ASP A 39 0.59 -12.08 -8.67
CA ASP A 39 1.34 -10.96 -8.08
C ASP A 39 2.03 -11.37 -6.78
N VAL A 40 1.37 -12.22 -5.97
CA VAL A 40 1.97 -12.81 -4.75
C VAL A 40 3.13 -13.73 -5.11
N VAL A 41 2.94 -14.65 -6.07
CA VAL A 41 4.00 -15.55 -6.53
C VAL A 41 5.21 -14.75 -7.02
N ARG A 42 5.00 -13.72 -7.83
CA ARG A 42 6.09 -12.84 -8.28
C ARG A 42 6.78 -12.15 -7.10
N ALA A 43 6.04 -11.63 -6.13
CA ALA A 43 6.62 -11.00 -4.95
C ALA A 43 7.48 -11.96 -4.11
N VAL A 44 7.18 -13.25 -4.12
CA VAL A 44 8.03 -14.29 -3.51
C VAL A 44 9.25 -14.56 -4.37
N VAL A 45 9.07 -14.77 -5.67
CA VAL A 45 10.17 -15.08 -6.60
C VAL A 45 11.18 -13.93 -6.71
N ASP A 46 10.73 -12.68 -6.72
CA ASP A 46 11.59 -11.50 -6.76
C ASP A 46 12.59 -11.44 -5.58
N GLN A 47 12.30 -12.12 -4.46
CA GLN A 47 13.23 -12.21 -3.33
C GLN A 47 14.44 -13.07 -3.62
N LEU A 48 14.33 -13.99 -4.59
CA LEU A 48 15.42 -14.87 -5.00
C LEU A 48 16.55 -14.11 -5.67
N GLU A 49 16.30 -12.89 -6.16
CA GLU A 49 17.35 -12.00 -6.68
C GLU A 49 18.43 -11.69 -5.60
N GLY A 50 18.06 -11.75 -4.32
CA GLY A 50 18.98 -11.63 -3.19
C GLY A 50 19.85 -12.87 -2.96
N VAL A 51 19.47 -14.03 -3.51
CA VAL A 51 20.15 -15.32 -3.26
C VAL A 51 21.20 -15.58 -4.33
N ALA A 52 22.46 -15.74 -3.90
CA ALA A 52 23.58 -15.87 -4.81
C ALA A 52 23.44 -17.04 -5.80
N ASP A 53 22.86 -18.15 -5.37
CA ASP A 53 22.69 -19.35 -6.20
C ASP A 53 21.78 -19.11 -7.39
N PHE A 54 20.69 -18.35 -7.21
CA PHE A 54 19.78 -17.99 -8.31
C PHE A 54 20.30 -16.87 -9.23
N ARG A 55 21.34 -16.14 -8.78
CA ARG A 55 22.01 -15.10 -9.62
C ARG A 55 23.15 -15.63 -10.45
N ARG A 56 23.59 -16.88 -10.22
CA ARG A 56 24.69 -17.45 -11.01
C ARG A 56 24.28 -17.65 -12.46
N SER A 57 25.22 -17.36 -13.34
CA SER A 57 25.08 -17.76 -14.75
C SER A 57 24.92 -19.27 -14.86
N LEU A 58 24.16 -19.72 -15.83
CA LEU A 58 24.14 -21.12 -16.17
C LEU A 58 25.59 -21.56 -16.55
N PRO A 59 25.96 -22.83 -16.29
CA PRO A 59 27.28 -23.33 -16.70
C PRO A 59 27.49 -23.14 -18.21
N ALA A 60 28.68 -22.68 -18.60
CA ALA A 60 29.01 -22.43 -20.00
C ALA A 60 28.90 -23.69 -20.90
N ALA A 61 28.93 -24.88 -20.30
CA ALA A 61 28.77 -26.14 -21.00
C ALA A 61 27.31 -26.50 -21.31
N VAL A 62 26.31 -25.77 -20.77
CA VAL A 62 24.89 -26.04 -21.05
C VAL A 62 24.55 -25.49 -22.42
N ASP A 63 24.18 -26.37 -23.34
CA ASP A 63 23.62 -25.99 -24.62
C ASP A 63 22.15 -25.58 -24.46
N VAL A 64 21.90 -24.25 -24.46
CA VAL A 64 20.54 -23.71 -24.36
C VAL A 64 19.64 -24.04 -25.55
N THR A 65 20.23 -24.54 -26.66
CA THR A 65 19.47 -24.99 -27.84
C THR A 65 19.09 -26.45 -27.75
N ASP A 66 19.74 -27.23 -26.90
CA ASP A 66 19.35 -28.62 -26.58
C ASP A 66 18.23 -28.64 -25.54
N GLN A 67 17.03 -29.04 -25.97
CA GLN A 67 15.87 -29.14 -25.12
C GLN A 67 16.07 -30.09 -23.92
N SER A 68 16.80 -31.18 -24.12
CA SER A 68 17.00 -32.18 -23.06
C SER A 68 17.90 -31.65 -21.95
N GLU A 69 18.99 -30.97 -22.31
CA GLU A 69 19.87 -30.31 -21.35
C GLU A 69 19.15 -29.19 -20.62
N MET A 70 18.35 -28.41 -21.34
CA MET A 70 17.55 -27.35 -20.72
C MET A 70 16.52 -27.89 -19.76
N VAL A 71 15.80 -28.98 -20.10
CA VAL A 71 14.85 -29.62 -19.18
C VAL A 71 15.55 -30.08 -17.90
N ALA A 72 16.73 -30.70 -18.00
CA ALA A 72 17.50 -31.16 -16.85
C ALA A 72 17.92 -29.98 -15.96
N THR A 73 18.42 -28.91 -16.58
CA THR A 73 18.84 -27.67 -15.88
C THR A 73 17.67 -27.00 -15.19
N VAL A 74 16.52 -26.83 -15.87
CA VAL A 74 15.31 -26.25 -15.31
C VAL A 74 14.78 -27.11 -14.16
N SER A 75 14.75 -28.44 -14.33
CA SER A 75 14.28 -29.36 -13.29
C SER A 75 15.11 -29.25 -12.00
N LYS A 76 16.42 -29.10 -12.13
CA LYS A 76 17.32 -28.89 -10.99
C LYS A 76 17.01 -27.57 -10.30
N LEU A 77 16.90 -26.47 -11.03
CA LEU A 77 16.58 -25.16 -10.46
C LEU A 77 15.21 -25.13 -9.80
N VAL A 78 14.22 -25.80 -10.39
CA VAL A 78 12.87 -25.94 -9.80
C VAL A 78 12.91 -26.73 -8.49
N ALA A 79 13.74 -27.78 -8.40
CA ALA A 79 13.92 -28.52 -7.17
C ALA A 79 14.56 -27.64 -6.06
N GLU A 80 15.65 -26.94 -6.39
CA GLU A 80 16.31 -25.99 -5.48
C GLU A 80 15.35 -24.89 -5.00
N LEU A 81 14.54 -24.34 -5.92
CA LEU A 81 13.50 -23.37 -5.60
C LEU A 81 12.46 -23.96 -4.64
N THR A 82 12.01 -25.19 -4.92
CA THR A 82 10.97 -25.84 -4.09
C THR A 82 11.46 -26.06 -2.67
N ASP A 83 12.70 -26.52 -2.51
CA ASP A 83 13.31 -26.71 -1.19
C ASP A 83 13.45 -25.36 -0.47
N ARG A 84 13.94 -24.33 -1.13
CA ARG A 84 14.04 -22.99 -0.56
C ARG A 84 12.69 -22.44 -0.11
N LEU A 85 11.64 -22.61 -0.92
CA LEU A 85 10.28 -22.18 -0.57
C LEU A 85 9.74 -22.93 0.64
N ARG A 86 10.01 -24.23 0.75
CA ARG A 86 9.60 -25.06 1.88
C ARG A 86 10.28 -24.64 3.18
N ASP A 87 11.60 -24.44 3.12
CA ASP A 87 12.42 -24.17 4.30
C ASP A 87 12.20 -22.76 4.86
N HIS A 88 11.78 -21.80 4.03
CA HIS A 88 11.64 -20.38 4.39
C HIS A 88 10.23 -19.82 4.17
N VAL A 89 9.19 -20.66 4.21
CA VAL A 89 7.81 -20.27 3.86
C VAL A 89 7.31 -19.05 4.65
N SER A 90 7.60 -19.00 5.96
CA SER A 90 7.13 -17.89 6.82
C SER A 90 7.86 -16.58 6.51
N GLU A 91 9.19 -16.61 6.40
CA GLU A 91 10.02 -15.45 6.08
C GLU A 91 9.67 -14.85 4.70
N LEU A 92 9.59 -15.72 3.69
CA LEU A 92 9.21 -15.32 2.33
C LEU A 92 7.78 -14.77 2.27
N GLY A 93 6.87 -15.34 3.06
CA GLY A 93 5.50 -14.87 3.16
C GLY A 93 5.38 -13.48 3.78
N GLU A 94 6.09 -13.22 4.86
CA GLU A 94 6.12 -11.91 5.54
C GLU A 94 6.68 -10.81 4.64
N GLU A 95 7.80 -11.11 3.96
CA GLU A 95 8.43 -10.17 3.04
C GLU A 95 7.54 -9.93 1.80
N ALA A 96 6.93 -10.97 1.22
CA ALA A 96 5.98 -10.84 0.12
C ALA A 96 4.78 -9.98 0.52
N ALA A 97 4.21 -10.20 1.71
CA ALA A 97 3.12 -9.39 2.24
C ALA A 97 3.53 -7.91 2.39
N THR A 98 4.74 -7.66 2.88
CA THR A 98 5.30 -6.30 3.00
C THR A 98 5.42 -5.62 1.63
N ARG A 99 5.95 -6.33 0.63
CA ARG A 99 6.06 -5.82 -0.77
C ARG A 99 4.69 -5.58 -1.40
N MET A 100 3.73 -6.49 -1.20
CA MET A 100 2.37 -6.32 -1.70
C MET A 100 1.69 -5.09 -1.10
N ARG A 101 1.89 -4.87 0.22
CA ARG A 101 1.39 -3.69 0.91
C ARG A 101 2.03 -2.39 0.40
N ALA A 102 3.33 -2.37 0.16
CA ALA A 102 4.02 -1.23 -0.43
C ALA A 102 3.47 -0.92 -1.83
N ARG A 103 3.34 -1.94 -2.70
CA ARG A 103 2.74 -1.79 -4.05
C ARG A 103 1.30 -1.28 -4.00
N PHE A 104 0.52 -1.68 -3.00
CA PHE A 104 -0.82 -1.15 -2.80
C PHE A 104 -0.77 0.34 -2.41
N ALA A 105 0.09 0.71 -1.47
CA ALA A 105 0.25 2.10 -1.05
C ALA A 105 0.68 3.01 -2.22
N ASP A 106 1.61 2.55 -3.08
CA ASP A 106 2.08 3.28 -4.26
C ASP A 106 0.98 3.47 -5.33
N ARG A 107 0.07 2.50 -5.44
CA ARG A 107 -1.05 2.56 -6.39
C ARG A 107 -2.26 3.32 -5.85
N THR A 108 -2.38 3.42 -4.52
CA THR A 108 -3.49 4.07 -3.85
C THR A 108 -3.09 5.50 -3.50
N ARG A 109 -3.63 6.46 -4.23
CA ARG A 109 -3.43 7.87 -3.90
C ARG A 109 -4.43 8.27 -2.82
N PRO A 110 -3.97 8.77 -1.66
CA PRO A 110 -4.87 9.30 -0.66
C PRO A 110 -5.60 10.55 -1.21
N VAL A 111 -6.77 10.83 -0.66
CA VAL A 111 -7.54 12.03 -1.01
C VAL A 111 -6.66 13.26 -0.91
N ALA A 112 -6.73 14.14 -1.90
CA ALA A 112 -5.93 15.36 -1.92
C ALA A 112 -6.23 16.22 -0.69
N VAL A 113 -5.19 16.76 -0.06
CA VAL A 113 -5.34 17.75 1.01
C VAL A 113 -5.41 19.15 0.42
N ARG A 114 -6.03 20.06 1.15
CA ARG A 114 -6.00 21.50 0.88
C ARG A 114 -4.89 22.10 1.76
N PRO A 115 -3.69 22.38 1.26
CA PRO A 115 -2.53 22.69 2.10
C PRO A 115 -2.76 23.89 3.04
N LEU A 116 -3.34 24.97 2.55
CA LEU A 116 -3.62 26.16 3.35
C LEU A 116 -4.66 25.91 4.44
N ALA A 117 -5.71 25.14 4.13
CA ALA A 117 -6.73 24.75 5.11
C ALA A 117 -6.14 23.82 6.19
N SER A 118 -5.27 22.91 5.81
CA SER A 118 -4.56 22.03 6.75
C SER A 118 -3.62 22.80 7.67
N LEU A 119 -2.93 23.82 7.16
CA LEU A 119 -2.08 24.70 7.98
C LEU A 119 -2.91 25.53 8.95
N ALA A 120 -4.00 26.14 8.49
CA ALA A 120 -4.92 26.90 9.36
C ALA A 120 -5.53 26.00 10.45
N ALA A 121 -5.94 24.79 10.11
CA ALA A 121 -6.43 23.80 11.08
C ALA A 121 -5.35 23.38 12.10
N ALA A 122 -4.09 23.29 11.68
CA ALA A 122 -2.98 22.98 12.58
C ALA A 122 -2.71 24.10 13.60
N GLU A 123 -3.04 25.36 13.30
CA GLU A 123 -2.97 26.45 14.26
C GLU A 123 -4.10 26.40 15.28
N GLN A 124 -5.22 25.74 14.92
CA GLN A 124 -6.39 25.54 15.78
C GLN A 124 -6.49 24.08 16.29
N ALA A 125 -5.36 23.38 16.38
CA ALA A 125 -5.30 21.94 16.67
C ALA A 125 -5.96 21.55 18.01
N ALA A 126 -6.05 22.46 18.98
CA ALA A 126 -6.70 22.22 20.27
C ALA A 126 -8.19 21.89 20.13
N THR A 127 -8.88 22.50 19.16
CA THR A 127 -10.34 22.37 18.99
C THR A 127 -10.75 21.75 17.67
N THR A 128 -9.80 21.50 16.77
CA THR A 128 -10.07 20.91 15.47
C THR A 128 -10.28 19.40 15.63
N ALA A 129 -11.49 18.93 15.36
CA ALA A 129 -11.73 17.49 15.18
C ALA A 129 -11.07 17.00 13.88
N VAL A 130 -10.33 15.91 13.97
CA VAL A 130 -9.59 15.32 12.85
C VAL A 130 -9.97 13.87 12.62
N ARG A 131 -9.78 13.44 11.40
CA ARG A 131 -9.88 12.03 11.00
C ARG A 131 -8.65 11.62 10.19
N TRP A 132 -8.37 10.33 10.15
CA TRP A 132 -7.34 9.80 9.27
C TRP A 132 -7.65 10.14 7.81
N ARG A 133 -6.64 10.59 7.08
CA ARG A 133 -6.78 10.93 5.67
C ARG A 133 -7.18 9.71 4.85
N HIS A 134 -8.32 9.78 4.19
CA HIS A 134 -8.86 8.65 3.44
C HIS A 134 -7.90 8.19 2.34
N GLY A 135 -7.70 6.87 2.24
CA GLY A 135 -6.76 6.25 1.31
C GLY A 135 -5.28 6.35 1.71
N LEU A 136 -4.93 7.02 2.81
CA LEU A 136 -3.55 7.04 3.29
C LEU A 136 -3.23 5.72 4.01
N VAL A 137 -2.35 4.92 3.41
CA VAL A 137 -1.86 3.66 3.97
C VAL A 137 -0.61 3.91 4.80
N ALA A 138 -0.61 3.46 6.04
CA ALA A 138 0.53 3.51 6.93
C ALA A 138 0.79 2.15 7.57
N THR A 139 2.04 1.87 7.94
CA THR A 139 2.38 0.82 8.88
C THR A 139 2.76 1.46 10.19
N VAL A 140 2.06 1.09 11.26
CA VAL A 140 2.34 1.56 12.61
C VAL A 140 3.27 0.55 13.28
N ARG A 141 4.46 0.97 13.72
CA ARG A 141 5.44 0.13 14.41
C ARG A 141 5.83 0.78 15.73
N ARG A 142 5.92 -0.02 16.79
CA ARG A 142 6.51 0.38 18.07
C ARG A 142 7.93 -0.17 18.13
N GLN A 143 8.91 0.71 18.30
CA GLN A 143 10.31 0.33 18.42
C GLN A 143 11.07 1.41 19.20
N ASP A 144 11.99 0.99 20.07
CA ASP A 144 12.89 1.88 20.83
C ASP A 144 12.19 3.00 21.60
N GLY A 145 11.04 2.69 22.24
CA GLY A 145 10.26 3.66 23.01
C GLY A 145 9.58 4.72 22.15
N ARG A 146 9.38 4.45 20.87
CA ARG A 146 8.70 5.33 19.93
C ARG A 146 7.67 4.59 19.09
N VAL A 147 6.69 5.33 18.59
CA VAL A 147 5.80 4.86 17.54
C VAL A 147 6.21 5.49 16.20
N HIS A 148 6.38 4.64 15.21
CA HIS A 148 6.75 5.02 13.85
C HIS A 148 5.56 4.79 12.90
N LEU A 149 5.17 5.86 12.21
CA LEU A 149 4.24 5.81 11.09
C LEU A 149 5.07 5.72 9.81
N VAL A 150 5.16 4.53 9.25
CA VAL A 150 5.86 4.30 7.98
C VAL A 150 4.86 4.50 6.84
N LEU A 151 5.03 5.57 6.09
CA LEU A 151 4.30 5.91 4.88
C LEU A 151 5.12 5.46 3.65
N SER A 152 4.55 5.57 2.45
CA SER A 152 5.26 5.22 1.21
C SER A 152 6.46 6.14 0.91
N ASP A 153 6.39 7.40 1.34
CA ASP A 153 7.36 8.46 1.02
C ASP A 153 8.22 8.88 2.22
N ARG A 154 7.80 8.58 3.45
CA ARG A 154 8.51 9.01 4.68
C ARG A 154 8.09 8.21 5.91
N THR A 155 8.87 8.35 6.97
CA THR A 155 8.54 7.85 8.32
C THR A 155 8.38 9.00 9.29
N ILE A 156 7.25 9.01 10.04
CA ILE A 156 7.00 9.98 11.10
C ILE A 156 7.18 9.25 12.42
N SER A 157 8.07 9.77 13.27
CA SER A 157 8.35 9.20 14.58
C SER A 157 7.77 10.08 15.68
N LEU A 158 6.97 9.47 16.56
CA LEU A 158 6.34 10.11 17.72
C LEU A 158 6.77 9.38 19.01
N PRO A 159 6.66 10.00 20.19
CA PRO A 159 6.84 9.32 21.46
C PRO A 159 5.89 8.13 21.61
N ASP A 160 6.29 7.09 22.36
CA ASP A 160 5.48 5.87 22.54
C ASP A 160 4.11 6.14 23.18
N VAL A 161 4.00 7.14 24.02
CA VAL A 161 2.72 7.57 24.63
C VAL A 161 1.65 7.90 23.59
N CYS A 162 2.04 8.27 22.36
CA CYS A 162 1.12 8.59 21.26
C CYS A 162 0.55 7.34 20.57
N ALA A 163 1.00 6.14 20.90
CA ALA A 163 0.72 4.93 20.14
C ALA A 163 -0.78 4.61 20.08
N ASP A 164 -1.48 4.72 21.19
CA ASP A 164 -2.91 4.39 21.27
C ASP A 164 -3.76 5.43 20.53
N ALA A 165 -3.41 6.71 20.61
CA ALA A 165 -4.03 7.78 19.85
C ALA A 165 -3.85 7.57 18.32
N VAL A 166 -2.63 7.26 17.89
CA VAL A 166 -2.32 6.99 16.49
C VAL A 166 -3.06 5.75 15.97
N ALA A 167 -3.08 4.67 16.77
CA ALA A 167 -3.79 3.44 16.39
C ALA A 167 -5.30 3.68 16.27
N ALA A 168 -5.90 4.45 17.18
CA ALA A 168 -7.32 4.77 17.16
C ALA A 168 -7.68 5.65 15.94
N LEU A 169 -6.88 6.68 15.63
CA LEU A 169 -7.07 7.50 14.44
C LEU A 169 -6.96 6.67 13.16
N TYR A 170 -5.97 5.77 13.09
CA TYR A 170 -5.79 4.87 11.95
C TYR A 170 -6.96 3.89 11.79
N ALA A 171 -7.56 3.46 12.90
CA ALA A 171 -8.76 2.62 12.91
C ALA A 171 -10.06 3.37 12.57
N GLY A 172 -10.00 4.70 12.37
CA GLY A 172 -11.15 5.51 11.94
C GLY A 172 -11.75 6.40 13.03
N LEU A 173 -11.09 6.56 14.19
CA LEU A 173 -11.54 7.52 15.21
C LEU A 173 -11.57 8.93 14.62
N VAL A 174 -12.64 9.67 14.92
CA VAL A 174 -12.75 11.12 14.74
C VAL A 174 -12.65 11.76 16.11
N ALA A 175 -11.65 12.61 16.33
CA ALA A 175 -11.39 13.19 17.64
C ALA A 175 -10.74 14.58 17.54
N ASP A 176 -10.97 15.41 18.55
CA ASP A 176 -10.17 16.59 18.88
C ASP A 176 -9.05 16.24 19.87
N ALA A 177 -8.28 17.25 20.29
CA ALA A 177 -7.15 17.08 21.17
C ALA A 177 -7.49 16.45 22.53
N GLY A 178 -8.66 16.75 23.07
CA GLY A 178 -9.10 16.24 24.37
C GLY A 178 -9.67 14.84 24.34
N ALA A 179 -9.96 14.30 23.16
CA ALA A 179 -10.58 13.01 22.95
C ALA A 179 -9.60 11.91 22.46
N LEU A 180 -8.31 12.21 22.35
CA LEU A 180 -7.30 11.24 21.93
C LEU A 180 -6.95 10.25 23.05
N PRO A 181 -7.04 8.93 22.83
CA PRO A 181 -6.72 7.93 23.84
C PRO A 181 -5.27 8.04 24.33
N GLY A 182 -5.06 7.95 25.64
CA GLY A 182 -3.74 7.92 26.26
C GLY A 182 -2.99 9.25 26.32
N LEU A 183 -3.61 10.36 25.89
CA LEU A 183 -3.02 11.69 25.90
C LEU A 183 -3.90 12.65 26.70
N ASP A 184 -3.27 13.63 27.35
CA ASP A 184 -4.00 14.81 27.83
C ASP A 184 -4.26 15.78 26.66
N ALA A 185 -5.06 16.83 26.91
CA ALA A 185 -5.44 17.77 25.85
C ALA A 185 -4.25 18.55 25.27
N ALA A 186 -3.23 18.83 26.07
CA ALA A 186 -2.04 19.57 25.64
C ALA A 186 -1.16 18.70 24.71
N ASP A 187 -0.91 17.47 25.11
CA ASP A 187 -0.19 16.48 24.28
C ASP A 187 -1.01 16.14 23.03
N GLY A 188 -2.32 16.00 23.15
CA GLY A 188 -3.24 15.77 22.03
C GLY A 188 -3.16 16.89 20.99
N GLU A 189 -3.10 18.15 21.41
CA GLU A 189 -2.93 19.30 20.53
C GLU A 189 -1.61 19.21 19.74
N VAL A 190 -0.51 18.86 20.40
CA VAL A 190 0.80 18.72 19.74
C VAL A 190 0.77 17.63 18.70
N VAL A 191 0.16 16.49 19.01
CA VAL A 191 0.03 15.35 18.10
C VAL A 191 -0.86 15.72 16.89
N ILE A 192 -2.04 16.29 17.10
CA ILE A 192 -2.93 16.72 16.01
C ILE A 192 -2.24 17.74 15.11
N ARG A 193 -1.60 18.76 15.69
CA ARG A 193 -0.85 19.76 14.94
C ARG A 193 0.22 19.14 14.06
N ARG A 194 0.97 18.18 14.59
CA ARG A 194 2.00 17.46 13.84
C ARG A 194 1.38 16.64 12.72
N LEU A 195 0.35 15.84 12.99
CA LEU A 195 -0.29 14.97 11.99
C LEU A 195 -1.00 15.76 10.88
N LEU A 196 -1.58 16.93 11.18
CA LEU A 196 -2.15 17.84 10.18
C LEU A 196 -1.07 18.40 9.25
N ARG A 197 0.06 18.86 9.80
CA ARG A 197 1.20 19.39 9.02
C ARG A 197 1.83 18.33 8.12
N GLU A 198 1.83 17.09 8.56
CA GLU A 198 2.31 15.94 7.80
C GLU A 198 1.24 15.36 6.85
N ALA A 199 0.05 15.97 6.79
CA ALA A 199 -1.07 15.49 5.97
C ALA A 199 -1.44 14.01 6.22
N VAL A 200 -1.26 13.55 7.46
CA VAL A 200 -1.68 12.22 7.92
C VAL A 200 -3.16 12.23 8.30
N VAL A 201 -3.57 13.28 8.98
CA VAL A 201 -4.98 13.54 9.28
C VAL A 201 -5.48 14.79 8.55
N VAL A 202 -6.79 14.90 8.43
CA VAL A 202 -7.48 16.05 7.85
C VAL A 202 -8.59 16.48 8.81
N PRO A 203 -9.05 17.76 8.77
CA PRO A 203 -10.24 18.16 9.50
C PRO A 203 -11.43 17.25 9.17
N ALA A 204 -12.23 16.91 10.18
CA ALA A 204 -13.36 16.00 10.01
C ALA A 204 -14.46 16.55 9.11
N ASP A 205 -14.62 17.88 9.10
CA ASP A 205 -15.66 18.63 8.37
C ASP A 205 -15.23 19.09 6.97
N GLY A 206 -14.13 18.54 6.43
CA GLY A 206 -13.47 18.97 5.19
C GLY A 206 -13.62 18.03 4.01
#